data_ebc0ab133362f08a76208ab786974d7f
#
_entry.id   ebc0ab133362f08a76208ab786974d7f
#
_cell.length_a   1.000
_cell.length_b   1.000
_cell.length_c   1.000
_cell.angle_alpha   90.00
_cell.angle_beta   90.00
_cell.angle_gamma   90.00
#
_symmetry.space_group_name_H-M   'P 1'
#
loop_
_entity.id
_entity.type
_entity.pdbx_description
1 polymer ?
#
loop_
_entity_poly.entity_id
_entity_poly.type
_entity_poly.pdbx_seq_one_letter_code
_entity_poly.pdbx_strand_id
1 'polypeptide(L)'
;YDLTPAYDLLNTSLHMQGLENSRMALDLFKNEGDFATPFFEANGFYGTVDFMEFAKRIGVVEKRAARFIKLTIDSVPAMEEMLEKSFLSEKGKAEYKKSIQDRAKALSL
;
A
#
# COMPACT_ATOMS: atom_id res chain seq x y z
N TYR A 1 -18.90 0.04 17.78
CA TYR A 1 -17.75 -0.79 17.33
C TYR A 1 -16.51 0.08 17.30
N ASP A 2 -15.45 -0.35 17.99
CA ASP A 2 -14.15 0.32 17.98
C ASP A 2 -13.17 -0.51 17.13
N LEU A 3 -12.20 0.18 16.51
CA LEU A 3 -11.11 -0.50 15.83
C LEU A 3 -10.16 -1.10 16.87
N THR A 4 -9.62 -2.28 16.58
CA THR A 4 -8.54 -2.84 17.37
C THR A 4 -7.29 -1.95 17.29
N PRO A 5 -6.46 -1.89 18.34
CA PRO A 5 -5.16 -1.25 18.25
C PRO A 5 -4.35 -1.82 17.08
N ALA A 6 -3.56 -0.99 16.42
CA ALA A 6 -2.64 -1.44 15.39
C ALA A 6 -1.53 -2.29 16.03
N TYR A 7 -1.35 -3.54 15.54
CA TYR A 7 -0.34 -4.48 16.01
C TYR A 7 0.19 -5.29 14.81
N ASP A 8 1.30 -5.99 14.99
CA ASP A 8 1.97 -6.80 13.95
C ASP A 8 2.26 -6.04 12.64
N LEU A 9 2.66 -4.78 12.76
CA LEU A 9 2.98 -3.90 11.64
C LEU A 9 4.38 -4.21 11.07
N LEU A 10 4.59 -5.44 10.62
CA LEU A 10 5.85 -5.89 10.05
C LEU A 10 5.90 -5.67 8.54
N ASN A 11 7.08 -5.34 8.04
CA ASN A 11 7.33 -5.42 6.60
C ASN A 11 7.58 -6.87 6.20
N THR A 12 6.55 -7.53 5.72
CA THR A 12 6.61 -8.96 5.35
C THR A 12 7.58 -9.24 4.22
N SER A 13 7.80 -8.31 3.30
CA SER A 13 8.73 -8.49 2.18
C SER A 13 10.19 -8.61 2.60
N LEU A 14 10.57 -8.14 3.79
CA LEU A 14 11.91 -8.32 4.34
C LEU A 14 12.12 -9.72 4.95
N HIS A 15 11.04 -10.40 5.33
CA HIS A 15 11.10 -11.62 6.12
C HIS A 15 10.62 -12.86 5.37
N MET A 16 9.88 -12.70 4.29
CA MET A 16 9.26 -13.81 3.55
C MET A 16 9.70 -13.78 2.09
N GLN A 17 10.64 -14.64 1.75
CA GLN A 17 11.07 -14.85 0.37
C GLN A 17 9.91 -15.41 -0.47
N GLY A 18 9.75 -14.90 -1.68
CA GLY A 18 8.71 -15.35 -2.61
C GLY A 18 7.39 -14.57 -2.57
N LEU A 19 7.23 -13.62 -1.64
CA LEU A 19 6.08 -12.69 -1.61
C LEU A 19 6.39 -11.34 -2.27
N GLU A 20 7.49 -11.24 -2.99
CA GLU A 20 7.95 -9.99 -3.62
C GLU A 20 6.91 -9.42 -4.59
N ASN A 21 6.10 -10.28 -5.19
CA ASN A 21 5.04 -9.89 -6.14
C ASN A 21 3.67 -9.63 -5.48
N SER A 22 3.46 -10.08 -4.23
CA SER A 22 2.23 -9.83 -3.52
C SER A 22 2.27 -8.47 -2.83
N ARG A 23 1.59 -7.50 -3.39
CA ARG A 23 1.52 -6.14 -2.81
C ARG A 23 0.48 -6.01 -1.71
N MET A 24 -0.49 -6.91 -1.67
CA MET A 24 -1.56 -6.95 -0.67
C MET A 24 -1.82 -8.38 -0.23
N ALA A 25 -2.21 -8.55 1.04
CA ALA A 25 -2.55 -9.86 1.60
C ALA A 25 -3.91 -10.38 1.11
N LEU A 26 -4.80 -9.48 0.74
CA LEU A 26 -6.15 -9.78 0.24
C LEU A 26 -6.41 -8.95 -1.01
N ASP A 27 -7.31 -9.45 -1.86
CA ASP A 27 -7.80 -8.68 -2.98
C ASP A 27 -8.61 -7.48 -2.51
N LEU A 28 -8.53 -6.38 -3.27
CA LEU A 28 -9.22 -5.15 -2.93
C LEU A 28 -10.74 -5.27 -3.11
N PHE A 29 -11.18 -6.11 -4.05
CA PHE A 29 -12.59 -6.35 -4.36
C PHE A 29 -12.97 -7.80 -4.11
N LYS A 30 -14.16 -8.03 -3.54
CA LYS A 30 -14.62 -9.36 -3.10
C LYS A 30 -15.75 -9.95 -3.95
N ASN A 31 -16.24 -9.31 -4.98
CA ASN A 31 -17.40 -9.78 -5.72
C ASN A 31 -17.04 -10.79 -6.82
N GLU A 32 -17.85 -11.81 -6.99
CA GLU A 32 -17.72 -12.76 -8.09
C GLU A 32 -17.73 -12.03 -9.43
N GLY A 33 -16.65 -12.18 -10.19
CA GLY A 33 -16.46 -11.55 -11.49
C GLY A 33 -15.76 -10.19 -11.50
N ASP A 34 -15.57 -9.52 -10.36
CA ASP A 34 -14.99 -8.17 -10.25
C ASP A 34 -13.69 -8.16 -9.44
N PHE A 35 -12.86 -9.16 -9.60
CA PHE A 35 -11.60 -9.27 -8.84
C PHE A 35 -10.55 -8.26 -9.26
N ALA A 36 -10.62 -7.77 -10.47
CA ALA A 36 -9.66 -6.86 -11.03
C ALA A 36 -10.36 -5.71 -11.78
N THR A 37 -9.80 -4.52 -11.65
CA THR A 37 -10.14 -3.42 -12.54
C THR A 37 -9.33 -3.54 -13.83
N PRO A 38 -9.72 -2.86 -14.91
CA PRO A 38 -8.89 -2.78 -16.11
C PRO A 38 -7.47 -2.27 -15.84
N PHE A 39 -7.32 -1.38 -14.84
CA PHE A 39 -6.01 -0.90 -14.42
C PHE A 39 -5.16 -2.02 -13.79
N PHE A 40 -5.73 -2.78 -12.87
CA PHE A 40 -5.05 -3.91 -12.25
C PHE A 40 -4.69 -4.99 -13.27
N GLU A 41 -5.59 -5.33 -14.19
CA GLU A 41 -5.33 -6.30 -15.27
C GLU A 41 -4.16 -5.89 -16.15
N ALA A 42 -4.07 -4.59 -16.47
CA ALA A 42 -2.98 -4.06 -17.30
C ALA A 42 -1.64 -3.96 -16.58
N ASN A 43 -1.64 -3.72 -15.27
CA ASN A 43 -0.44 -3.36 -14.51
C ASN A 43 -0.01 -4.40 -13.45
N GLY A 44 -0.89 -5.32 -13.04
CA GLY A 44 -0.62 -6.33 -12.02
C GLY A 44 -0.53 -5.79 -10.59
N PHE A 45 -1.00 -4.56 -10.35
CA PHE A 45 -1.08 -3.94 -9.03
C PHE A 45 -2.19 -2.90 -8.97
N TYR A 46 -2.64 -2.58 -7.76
CA TYR A 46 -3.66 -1.56 -7.52
C TYR A 46 -3.04 -0.16 -7.50
N GLY A 47 -3.68 0.79 -8.20
CA GLY A 47 -3.33 2.20 -8.24
C GLY A 47 -4.39 3.09 -7.60
N THR A 48 -4.26 4.40 -7.79
CA THR A 48 -5.22 5.39 -7.27
C THR A 48 -6.64 5.08 -7.71
N VAL A 49 -6.85 4.73 -8.98
CA VAL A 49 -8.20 4.46 -9.52
C VAL A 49 -8.90 3.31 -8.81
N ASP A 50 -8.15 2.28 -8.42
CA ASP A 50 -8.67 1.11 -7.71
C ASP A 50 -9.08 1.48 -6.28
N PHE A 51 -8.23 2.21 -5.57
CA PHE A 51 -8.55 2.67 -4.21
C PHE A 51 -9.71 3.67 -4.18
N MET A 52 -9.87 4.48 -5.22
CA MET A 52 -11.03 5.37 -5.36
C MET A 52 -12.32 4.58 -5.60
N GLU A 53 -12.30 3.56 -6.45
CA GLU A 53 -13.45 2.66 -6.65
C GLU A 53 -13.77 1.89 -5.36
N PHE A 54 -12.77 1.36 -4.67
CA PHE A 54 -12.95 0.71 -3.38
C PHE A 54 -13.61 1.65 -2.36
N ALA A 55 -13.10 2.87 -2.23
CA ALA A 55 -13.66 3.88 -1.34
C ALA A 55 -15.14 4.15 -1.62
N LYS A 56 -15.51 4.25 -2.89
CA LYS A 56 -16.90 4.40 -3.33
C LYS A 56 -17.76 3.23 -2.91
N ARG A 57 -17.29 1.98 -3.09
CA ARG A 57 -18.03 0.76 -2.72
C ARG A 57 -18.28 0.65 -1.21
N ILE A 58 -17.34 1.13 -0.38
CA ILE A 58 -17.50 1.13 1.08
C ILE A 58 -18.14 2.41 1.63
N GLY A 59 -18.62 3.31 0.76
CA GLY A 59 -19.33 4.54 1.15
C GLY A 59 -18.42 5.68 1.64
N VAL A 60 -17.13 5.65 1.35
CA VAL A 60 -16.21 6.76 1.64
C VAL A 60 -16.34 7.83 0.57
N VAL A 61 -16.58 9.08 1.00
CA VAL A 61 -16.68 10.23 0.11
C VAL A 61 -15.38 10.42 -0.68
N GLU A 62 -15.48 10.61 -1.98
CA GLU A 62 -14.37 10.72 -2.93
C GLU A 62 -13.27 11.69 -2.46
N LYS A 63 -13.65 12.91 -2.05
CA LYS A 63 -12.72 13.92 -1.53
C LYS A 63 -11.92 13.42 -0.32
N ARG A 64 -12.55 12.60 0.53
CA ARG A 64 -11.89 12.01 1.70
C ARG A 64 -10.92 10.91 1.30
N ALA A 65 -11.30 10.06 0.37
CA ALA A 65 -10.43 9.02 -0.19
C ALA A 65 -9.18 9.63 -0.85
N ALA A 66 -9.35 10.61 -1.74
CA ALA A 66 -8.26 11.33 -2.37
C ALA A 66 -7.31 11.97 -1.36
N ARG A 67 -7.86 12.56 -0.27
CA ARG A 67 -7.04 13.11 0.82
C ARG A 67 -6.21 12.04 1.52
N PHE A 68 -6.76 10.86 1.80
CA PHE A 68 -6.01 9.78 2.43
C PHE A 68 -4.88 9.27 1.53
N ILE A 69 -5.15 9.08 0.25
CA ILE A 69 -4.13 8.67 -0.72
C ILE A 69 -3.00 9.71 -0.74
N LYS A 70 -3.35 10.99 -0.86
CA LYS A 70 -2.35 12.08 -0.85
C LYS A 70 -1.54 12.11 0.45
N LEU A 71 -2.17 12.00 1.61
CA LEU A 71 -1.48 11.98 2.90
C LEU A 71 -0.49 10.80 2.99
N THR A 72 -0.86 9.63 2.47
CA THR A 72 0.01 8.46 2.45
C THR A 72 1.24 8.73 1.58
N ILE A 73 1.06 9.28 0.38
CA ILE A 73 2.17 9.62 -0.52
C ILE A 73 3.06 10.72 0.09
N ASP A 74 2.46 11.76 0.64
CA ASP A 74 3.18 12.89 1.26
C ASP A 74 3.98 12.46 2.51
N SER A 75 3.65 11.33 3.14
CA SER A 75 4.37 10.81 4.31
C SER A 75 5.67 10.07 3.98
N VAL A 76 5.93 9.77 2.71
CA VAL A 76 7.12 9.00 2.27
C VAL A 76 8.43 9.60 2.77
N PRO A 77 8.70 10.92 2.68
CA PRO A 77 9.95 11.48 3.20
C PRO A 77 10.13 11.25 4.71
N ALA A 78 9.05 11.34 5.48
CA ALA A 78 9.11 11.08 6.92
C ALA A 78 9.35 9.59 7.22
N MET A 79 8.77 8.69 6.43
CA MET A 79 9.04 7.25 6.54
C MET A 79 10.51 6.93 6.23
N GLU A 80 11.09 7.54 5.19
CA GLU A 80 12.49 7.36 4.84
C GLU A 80 13.42 7.91 5.94
N GLU A 81 13.11 9.06 6.53
CA GLU A 81 13.88 9.62 7.65
C GLU A 81 13.85 8.69 8.89
N MET A 82 12.67 8.13 9.22
CA MET A 82 12.55 7.15 10.30
C MET A 82 13.36 5.89 10.00
N LEU A 83 13.35 5.43 8.76
CA LEU A 83 14.08 4.26 8.33
C LEU A 83 15.60 4.45 8.50
N GLU A 84 16.14 5.61 8.16
CA GLU A 84 17.55 5.92 8.36
C GLU A 84 17.96 5.86 9.84
N LYS A 85 17.06 6.24 10.74
CA LYS A 85 17.27 6.19 12.19
C LYS A 85 17.01 4.81 12.81
N SER A 86 16.55 3.83 12.03
CA SER A 86 16.22 2.50 12.52
C SER A 86 17.47 1.65 12.80
N PHE A 87 17.29 0.57 13.55
CA PHE A 87 18.33 -0.42 13.86
C PHE A 87 18.53 -1.48 12.76
N LEU A 88 17.92 -1.32 11.60
CA LEU A 88 18.10 -2.23 10.46
C LEU A 88 19.53 -2.13 9.93
N SER A 89 20.03 -3.25 9.35
CA SER A 89 21.26 -3.23 8.58
C SER A 89 21.14 -2.33 7.36
N GLU A 90 22.25 -1.84 6.83
CA GLU A 90 22.24 -0.98 5.63
C GLU A 90 21.54 -1.65 4.44
N LYS A 91 21.75 -2.96 4.26
CA LYS A 91 21.01 -3.76 3.28
C LYS A 91 19.51 -3.75 3.54
N GLY A 92 19.10 -3.97 4.79
CA GLY A 92 17.69 -3.95 5.18
C GLY A 92 17.05 -2.58 4.97
N LYS A 93 17.75 -1.49 5.28
CA LYS A 93 17.29 -0.12 5.01
C LYS A 93 17.08 0.11 3.51
N ALA A 94 18.04 -0.30 2.68
CA ALA A 94 17.93 -0.15 1.23
C ALA A 94 16.74 -0.91 0.64
N GLU A 95 16.52 -2.16 1.06
CA GLU A 95 15.40 -2.98 0.62
C GLU A 95 14.07 -2.40 1.10
N TYR A 96 13.99 -1.94 2.34
CA TYR A 96 12.78 -1.34 2.88
C TYR A 96 12.45 -0.01 2.19
N LYS A 97 13.44 0.84 1.95
CA LYS A 97 13.30 2.10 1.22
C LYS A 97 12.75 1.88 -0.18
N LYS A 98 13.34 0.91 -0.90
CA LYS A 98 12.83 0.51 -2.22
C LYS A 98 11.36 0.09 -2.15
N SER A 99 10.98 -0.72 -1.16
CA SER A 99 9.59 -1.14 -0.97
C SER A 99 8.64 0.04 -0.75
N ILE A 100 9.02 1.01 0.09
CA ILE A 100 8.24 2.24 0.32
C ILE A 100 8.04 3.00 -1.00
N GLN A 101 9.12 3.22 -1.74
CA GLN A 101 9.11 3.98 -3.00
C GLN A 101 8.26 3.29 -4.07
N ASP A 102 8.40 1.97 -4.22
CA ASP A 102 7.61 1.18 -5.18
C ASP A 102 6.12 1.22 -4.85
N ARG A 103 5.75 1.16 -3.56
CA ARG A 103 4.35 1.28 -3.11
C ARG A 103 3.79 2.68 -3.34
N ALA A 104 4.56 3.71 -3.00
CA ALA A 104 4.15 5.10 -3.23
C ALA A 104 3.97 5.40 -4.71
N LYS A 105 4.89 4.91 -5.56
CA LYS A 105 4.77 5.04 -7.02
C LYS A 105 3.52 4.35 -7.55
N ALA A 106 3.25 3.12 -7.13
CA ALA A 106 2.04 2.40 -7.52
C ALA A 106 0.77 3.15 -7.11
N LEU A 107 0.76 3.69 -5.89
CA LEU A 107 -0.38 4.47 -5.37
C LEU A 107 -0.54 5.83 -6.06
N SER A 108 0.46 6.34 -6.76
CA SER A 108 0.42 7.61 -7.49
C SER A 108 -0.10 7.47 -8.92
N LEU A 109 -0.27 6.24 -9.41
CA LEU A 109 -0.80 5.91 -10.73
C LEU A 109 -2.29 5.57 -10.63
#